data_ed0222b1e01ce72d22363c66f4443be6
#
_entry.id   ed0222b1e01ce72d22363c66f4443be6
#
_cell.length_a   1.000
_cell.length_b   1.000
_cell.length_c   1.000
_cell.angle_alpha   90.00
_cell.angle_beta   90.00
_cell.angle_gamma   90.00
#
_symmetry.space_group_name_H-M   'P 1'
#
loop_
_entity.id
_entity.type
_entity.pdbx_description
1 polymer ?
#
loop_
_entity_poly.entity_id
_entity_poly.type
_entity_poly.pdbx_seq_one_letter_code
_entity_poly.pdbx_strand_id
1 'polypeptide(L)'
;MKKMKLAFVPLCVLLLVAASCKSAQVEEKVPEVNPLALLSNDSSIYVNVPVQSHLSLTADLIRSQVEGLSPKDAAALCDKVNNVYIGIGTVKDRSRLEISSSTKNIPRGPFNALLKKSNGWTDHELNGKNSTYKIFENSKSKIQISLLSPKVLCASKNVTRLACAFDELKELDSTEYNEWVSQDSNDILFFITRPGQYLRAFIGAPINIATEAVYGKMIYAGIISKNGKNVETYNMTLRVRVREKKLVSALKSLISLSFGMAGGNVVVIDDYTLEVSGIELSKNQVEDLFLRDPITGKKYVVVGDEVIEVKE
;
A
#
# COMPACT_ATOMS: atom_id res chain seq x y z
N MET A 1 5.74 16.22 -22.38
CA MET A 1 5.24 15.93 -21.01
C MET A 1 5.25 14.40 -20.85
N LYS A 2 6.20 13.83 -20.09
CA LYS A 2 6.24 12.39 -19.81
C LYS A 2 5.04 12.04 -18.91
N LYS A 3 4.09 11.27 -19.44
CA LYS A 3 2.94 10.74 -18.70
C LYS A 3 3.46 9.90 -17.52
N MET A 4 3.14 10.32 -16.31
CA MET A 4 3.46 9.63 -15.08
C MET A 4 2.65 8.34 -15.02
N LYS A 5 3.34 7.20 -15.16
CA LYS A 5 2.71 5.87 -15.03
C LYS A 5 2.56 5.55 -13.55
N LEU A 6 1.33 5.31 -13.14
CA LEU A 6 0.93 5.24 -11.75
C LEU A 6 1.43 4.00 -11.03
N ALA A 7 1.56 4.16 -9.76
CA ALA A 7 2.31 3.46 -8.77
C ALA A 7 1.69 2.13 -8.27
N PHE A 8 0.50 1.75 -8.76
CA PHE A 8 -0.23 0.58 -8.24
C PHE A 8 -0.01 -0.76 -8.97
N VAL A 9 0.54 -0.73 -10.18
CA VAL A 9 0.91 -1.95 -10.92
C VAL A 9 1.79 -2.92 -10.12
N PRO A 10 2.69 -2.48 -9.21
CA PRO A 10 3.55 -3.38 -8.46
C PRO A 10 2.87 -4.20 -7.38
N LEU A 11 1.79 -3.71 -6.76
CA LEU A 11 1.10 -4.48 -5.72
C LEU A 11 0.55 -5.80 -6.26
N CYS A 12 0.14 -5.81 -7.49
CA CYS A 12 -0.53 -6.93 -8.15
C CYS A 12 0.42 -8.01 -8.61
N VAL A 13 1.59 -7.61 -9.09
CA VAL A 13 2.63 -8.56 -9.51
C VAL A 13 3.23 -9.27 -8.29
N LEU A 14 3.22 -8.63 -7.13
CA LEU A 14 3.77 -9.16 -5.89
C LEU A 14 3.11 -10.47 -5.46
N LEU A 15 1.85 -10.67 -5.79
CA LEU A 15 1.04 -11.77 -5.30
C LEU A 15 0.90 -12.95 -6.26
N LEU A 16 1.29 -12.80 -7.54
CA LEU A 16 1.18 -13.86 -8.56
C LEU A 16 2.05 -15.11 -8.29
N VAL A 17 2.89 -15.07 -7.28
CA VAL A 17 3.99 -16.02 -7.13
C VAL A 17 3.76 -17.13 -6.14
N ALA A 18 2.72 -17.04 -5.32
CA ALA A 18 2.56 -17.91 -4.16
C ALA A 18 1.88 -19.28 -4.42
N ALA A 19 1.41 -19.56 -5.62
CA ALA A 19 0.43 -20.62 -5.88
C ALA A 19 0.97 -22.01 -6.30
N SER A 20 2.22 -22.39 -5.97
CA SER A 20 2.73 -23.68 -6.47
C SER A 20 3.54 -24.50 -5.45
N CYS A 21 3.09 -25.75 -5.28
CA CYS A 21 3.76 -26.98 -4.81
C CYS A 21 4.30 -27.11 -3.38
N LYS A 22 3.79 -28.19 -2.73
CA LYS A 22 4.39 -28.83 -1.54
C LYS A 22 5.69 -29.55 -1.94
N SER A 23 6.85 -28.98 -1.66
CA SER A 23 8.11 -29.71 -1.59
C SER A 23 8.69 -29.55 -0.18
N ALA A 24 9.27 -30.61 0.38
CA ALA A 24 9.95 -30.55 1.66
C ALA A 24 11.08 -29.51 1.61
N GLN A 25 11.00 -28.50 2.46
CA GLN A 25 11.97 -27.41 2.51
C GLN A 25 12.97 -27.68 3.64
N VAL A 26 14.25 -27.55 3.31
CA VAL A 26 15.29 -27.32 4.30
C VAL A 26 15.01 -25.95 4.91
N GLU A 27 14.81 -25.85 6.22
CA GLU A 27 14.69 -24.59 6.92
C GLU A 27 16.00 -23.81 6.82
N GLU A 28 16.05 -22.91 5.85
CA GLU A 28 17.08 -21.90 5.80
C GLU A 28 16.92 -21.00 7.04
N LYS A 29 17.94 -20.84 7.87
CA LYS A 29 17.95 -19.85 8.95
C LYS A 29 17.91 -18.46 8.30
N VAL A 30 16.70 -17.94 8.13
CA VAL A 30 16.48 -16.63 7.53
C VAL A 30 16.53 -15.57 8.61
N PRO A 31 17.32 -14.50 8.44
CA PRO A 31 17.29 -13.36 9.34
C PRO A 31 15.86 -12.83 9.51
N GLU A 32 15.44 -12.57 10.73
CA GLU A 32 14.17 -11.90 10.98
C GLU A 32 14.36 -10.39 10.80
N VAL A 33 13.97 -9.91 9.64
CA VAL A 33 13.93 -8.47 9.32
C VAL A 33 12.47 -8.05 9.25
N ASN A 34 12.13 -6.96 9.95
CA ASN A 34 10.80 -6.37 9.82
C ASN A 34 10.66 -5.76 8.41
N PRO A 35 9.73 -6.23 7.54
CA PRO A 35 9.61 -5.71 6.19
C PRO A 35 9.33 -4.19 6.12
N LEU A 36 8.68 -3.62 7.13
CA LEU A 36 8.45 -2.17 7.21
C LEU A 36 9.77 -1.38 7.28
N ALA A 37 10.79 -1.92 7.96
CA ALA A 37 12.10 -1.27 8.07
C ALA A 37 12.82 -1.13 6.73
N LEU A 38 12.43 -1.90 5.72
CA LEU A 38 13.04 -1.85 4.39
C LEU A 38 12.59 -0.63 3.58
N LEU A 39 11.45 -0.01 3.92
CA LEU A 39 10.96 1.18 3.23
C LEU A 39 11.87 2.39 3.49
N SER A 40 11.84 3.36 2.58
CA SER A 40 12.55 4.63 2.74
C SER A 40 11.93 5.48 3.84
N ASN A 41 12.78 6.08 4.69
CA ASN A 41 12.35 6.94 5.79
C ASN A 41 11.83 8.33 5.33
N ASP A 42 11.95 8.65 4.03
CA ASP A 42 11.50 9.92 3.44
C ASP A 42 10.23 9.79 2.58
N SER A 43 9.52 8.65 2.68
CA SER A 43 8.23 8.49 2.02
C SER A 43 7.19 9.48 2.56
N SER A 44 6.32 9.97 1.68
CA SER A 44 5.24 10.89 2.06
C SER A 44 4.04 10.16 2.63
N ILE A 45 3.83 8.92 2.22
CA ILE A 45 2.73 8.07 2.69
C ILE A 45 3.30 6.70 3.04
N TYR A 46 2.91 6.19 4.18
CA TYR A 46 3.14 4.81 4.62
C TYR A 46 1.81 4.11 4.82
N VAL A 47 1.69 2.88 4.37
CA VAL A 47 0.48 2.07 4.53
C VAL A 47 0.85 0.68 4.99
N ASN A 48 0.06 0.13 5.91
CA ASN A 48 0.06 -1.28 6.28
C ASN A 48 -1.30 -1.89 5.94
N VAL A 49 -1.31 -2.97 5.19
CA VAL A 49 -2.50 -3.75 4.86
C VAL A 49 -2.32 -5.16 5.41
N PRO A 50 -3.02 -5.53 6.50
CA PRO A 50 -3.10 -6.90 6.99
C PRO A 50 -3.95 -7.74 6.02
N VAL A 51 -3.29 -8.47 5.12
CA VAL A 51 -3.94 -9.13 3.98
C VAL A 51 -4.99 -10.15 4.41
N GLN A 52 -4.71 -10.89 5.49
CA GLN A 52 -5.61 -11.95 5.97
C GLN A 52 -6.95 -11.39 6.46
N SER A 53 -6.97 -10.17 6.99
CA SER A 53 -8.19 -9.48 7.45
C SER A 53 -8.94 -8.78 6.31
N HIS A 54 -8.29 -8.59 5.15
CA HIS A 54 -8.82 -7.86 4.00
C HIS A 54 -8.70 -8.63 2.69
N LEU A 55 -8.89 -9.96 2.73
CA LEU A 55 -8.67 -10.87 1.60
C LEU A 55 -9.48 -10.46 0.35
N SER A 56 -10.77 -10.14 0.53
CA SER A 56 -11.66 -9.75 -0.58
C SER A 56 -11.17 -8.46 -1.27
N LEU A 57 -10.88 -7.43 -0.48
CA LEU A 57 -10.35 -6.15 -0.99
C LEU A 57 -9.02 -6.35 -1.71
N THR A 58 -8.08 -7.07 -1.06
CA THR A 58 -6.74 -7.28 -1.62
C THR A 58 -6.79 -8.11 -2.90
N ALA A 59 -7.62 -9.16 -2.95
CA ALA A 59 -7.81 -9.98 -4.14
C ALA A 59 -8.38 -9.17 -5.32
N ASP A 60 -9.35 -8.30 -5.06
CA ASP A 60 -9.95 -7.46 -6.11
C ASP A 60 -8.97 -6.36 -6.58
N LEU A 61 -8.21 -5.76 -5.67
CA LEU A 61 -7.12 -4.84 -6.03
C LEU A 61 -6.10 -5.49 -6.97
N ILE A 62 -5.71 -6.75 -6.69
CA ILE A 62 -4.79 -7.50 -7.55
C ILE A 62 -5.42 -7.78 -8.91
N ARG A 63 -6.65 -8.27 -8.91
CA ARG A 63 -7.37 -8.59 -10.15
C ARG A 63 -7.57 -7.38 -11.05
N SER A 64 -7.79 -6.20 -10.47
CA SER A 64 -7.91 -4.96 -11.23
C SER A 64 -6.62 -4.57 -11.98
N GLN A 65 -5.49 -5.16 -11.58
CA GLN A 65 -4.17 -4.84 -12.12
C GLN A 65 -3.55 -5.98 -12.94
N VAL A 66 -4.10 -7.18 -12.86
CA VAL A 66 -3.59 -8.39 -13.55
C VAL A 66 -4.70 -8.96 -14.42
N GLU A 67 -4.59 -8.71 -15.71
CA GLU A 67 -5.56 -9.24 -16.69
C GLU A 67 -5.56 -10.77 -16.68
N GLY A 68 -6.76 -11.35 -16.72
CA GLY A 68 -6.96 -12.80 -16.77
C GLY A 68 -6.76 -13.55 -15.46
N LEU A 69 -6.43 -12.87 -14.35
CA LEU A 69 -6.32 -13.52 -13.05
C LEU A 69 -7.69 -13.92 -12.51
N SER A 70 -7.89 -15.23 -12.26
CA SER A 70 -9.16 -15.70 -11.71
C SER A 70 -9.33 -15.27 -10.24
N PRO A 71 -10.58 -15.14 -9.73
CA PRO A 71 -10.83 -14.85 -8.32
C PRO A 71 -10.18 -15.87 -7.37
N LYS A 72 -10.17 -17.15 -7.77
CA LYS A 72 -9.58 -18.26 -7.01
C LYS A 72 -8.07 -18.10 -6.92
N ASP A 73 -7.41 -17.76 -8.02
CA ASP A 73 -5.95 -17.59 -8.04
C ASP A 73 -5.54 -16.34 -7.23
N ALA A 74 -6.29 -15.25 -7.36
CA ALA A 74 -6.05 -14.04 -6.56
C ALA A 74 -6.16 -14.32 -5.05
N ALA A 75 -7.20 -15.05 -4.63
CA ALA A 75 -7.37 -15.45 -3.23
C ALA A 75 -6.24 -16.37 -2.74
N ALA A 76 -5.82 -17.34 -3.57
CA ALA A 76 -4.71 -18.22 -3.26
C ALA A 76 -3.37 -17.48 -3.10
N LEU A 77 -3.20 -16.41 -3.87
CA LEU A 77 -2.05 -15.51 -3.74
C LEU A 77 -2.09 -14.74 -2.41
N CYS A 78 -3.23 -14.12 -2.11
CA CYS A 78 -3.43 -13.39 -0.87
C CYS A 78 -3.21 -14.27 0.36
N ASP A 79 -3.58 -15.57 0.30
CA ASP A 79 -3.35 -16.50 1.41
C ASP A 79 -1.88 -16.64 1.80
N LYS A 80 -0.94 -16.39 0.89
CA LYS A 80 0.52 -16.49 1.17
C LYS A 80 1.13 -15.24 1.77
N VAL A 81 0.38 -14.16 1.88
CA VAL A 81 0.87 -12.87 2.39
C VAL A 81 0.20 -12.56 3.72
N ASN A 82 0.97 -12.15 4.72
CA ASN A 82 0.43 -11.69 6.00
C ASN A 82 0.16 -10.19 5.95
N ASN A 83 1.20 -9.38 5.74
CA ASN A 83 1.11 -7.93 5.68
C ASN A 83 1.79 -7.40 4.42
N VAL A 84 1.24 -6.33 3.87
CA VAL A 84 1.85 -5.53 2.82
C VAL A 84 2.11 -4.13 3.37
N TYR A 85 3.38 -3.72 3.34
CA TYR A 85 3.81 -2.38 3.70
C TYR A 85 4.15 -1.60 2.43
N ILE A 86 3.62 -0.38 2.32
CA ILE A 86 3.77 0.46 1.13
C ILE A 86 4.36 1.79 1.54
N GLY A 87 5.43 2.21 0.86
CA GLY A 87 6.02 3.54 0.95
C GLY A 87 5.84 4.27 -0.37
N ILE A 88 5.21 5.44 -0.33
CA ILE A 88 5.07 6.30 -1.51
C ILE A 88 6.01 7.50 -1.34
N GLY A 89 6.85 7.72 -2.33
CA GLY A 89 7.86 8.77 -2.32
C GLY A 89 7.30 10.18 -2.19
N THR A 90 8.20 11.15 -2.18
CA THR A 90 7.85 12.56 -1.98
C THR A 90 7.00 13.08 -3.15
N VAL A 91 6.33 14.22 -2.92
CA VAL A 91 5.57 14.92 -3.97
C VAL A 91 6.41 15.25 -5.21
N LYS A 92 7.72 15.43 -5.04
CA LYS A 92 8.67 15.68 -6.15
C LYS A 92 9.04 14.40 -6.88
N ASP A 93 9.03 13.25 -6.20
CA ASP A 93 9.30 11.93 -6.78
C ASP A 93 8.21 10.93 -6.42
N ARG A 94 7.03 11.16 -6.98
CA ARG A 94 5.85 10.27 -6.86
C ARG A 94 6.03 8.95 -7.59
N SER A 95 7.03 8.86 -8.46
CA SER A 95 7.33 7.63 -9.18
C SER A 95 7.94 6.55 -8.27
N ARG A 96 8.42 6.95 -7.09
CA ARG A 96 8.97 6.02 -6.11
C ARG A 96 7.84 5.39 -5.31
N LEU A 97 7.54 4.15 -5.66
CA LEU A 97 6.73 3.25 -4.89
C LEU A 97 7.61 2.11 -4.41
N GLU A 98 7.59 1.87 -3.13
CA GLU A 98 8.27 0.78 -2.46
C GLU A 98 7.26 -0.09 -1.76
N ILE A 99 7.35 -1.38 -1.98
CA ILE A 99 6.49 -2.38 -1.36
C ILE A 99 7.38 -3.42 -0.74
N SER A 100 7.11 -3.75 0.52
CA SER A 100 7.69 -4.88 1.21
C SER A 100 6.58 -5.66 1.89
N SER A 101 6.69 -6.97 1.98
CA SER A 101 5.65 -7.81 2.56
C SER A 101 6.21 -8.93 3.39
N SER A 102 5.51 -9.24 4.48
CA SER A 102 5.72 -10.48 5.24
C SER A 102 4.89 -11.60 4.62
N THR A 103 5.51 -12.76 4.42
CA THR A 103 4.90 -13.88 3.72
C THR A 103 4.98 -15.19 4.50
N LYS A 104 4.08 -16.12 4.19
CA LYS A 104 4.05 -17.49 4.73
C LYS A 104 4.97 -18.40 3.93
N ASN A 105 6.27 -18.29 4.13
CA ASN A 105 7.29 -19.18 3.58
C ASN A 105 7.11 -19.53 2.09
N ILE A 106 7.38 -18.56 1.20
CA ILE A 106 7.29 -18.75 -0.25
C ILE A 106 8.52 -19.53 -0.76
N PRO A 107 8.34 -20.67 -1.45
CA PRO A 107 9.45 -21.42 -2.00
C PRO A 107 10.07 -20.72 -3.22
N ARG A 108 11.40 -20.56 -3.22
CA ARG A 108 12.14 -19.85 -4.30
C ARG A 108 11.98 -20.50 -5.67
N GLY A 109 11.96 -21.83 -5.76
CA GLY A 109 11.87 -22.55 -7.03
C GLY A 109 10.60 -22.23 -7.83
N PRO A 110 9.40 -22.47 -7.28
CA PRO A 110 8.14 -22.06 -7.90
C PRO A 110 8.06 -20.55 -8.17
N PHE A 111 8.55 -19.72 -7.24
CA PHE A 111 8.61 -18.28 -7.42
C PHE A 111 9.38 -17.91 -8.70
N ASN A 112 10.60 -18.39 -8.84
CA ASN A 112 11.44 -18.12 -10.01
C ASN A 112 10.83 -18.67 -11.30
N ALA A 113 10.12 -19.81 -11.25
CA ALA A 113 9.48 -20.42 -12.41
C ALA A 113 8.32 -19.58 -12.99
N LEU A 114 7.68 -18.73 -12.18
CA LEU A 114 6.61 -17.84 -12.62
C LEU A 114 7.14 -16.55 -13.27
N LEU A 115 8.27 -16.05 -12.79
CA LEU A 115 8.89 -14.81 -13.26
C LEU A 115 9.96 -15.09 -14.32
N LYS A 116 9.53 -15.64 -15.46
CA LYS A 116 10.42 -16.02 -16.56
C LYS A 116 10.21 -15.18 -17.82
N LYS A 117 11.16 -15.25 -18.74
CA LYS A 117 11.18 -14.47 -19.98
C LYS A 117 9.92 -14.65 -20.83
N SER A 118 9.35 -15.86 -20.89
CA SER A 118 8.09 -16.12 -21.61
C SER A 118 6.89 -15.34 -21.04
N ASN A 119 6.97 -14.88 -19.79
CA ASN A 119 5.94 -14.11 -19.09
C ASN A 119 6.30 -12.61 -19.03
N GLY A 120 7.22 -12.14 -19.85
CA GLY A 120 7.64 -10.73 -19.91
C GLY A 120 8.59 -10.29 -18.81
N TRP A 121 9.28 -11.25 -18.14
CA TRP A 121 10.23 -10.95 -17.09
C TRP A 121 11.66 -11.24 -17.54
N THR A 122 12.57 -10.37 -17.15
CA THR A 122 14.02 -10.61 -17.23
C THR A 122 14.58 -10.65 -15.82
N ASP A 123 15.60 -11.45 -15.61
CA ASP A 123 16.22 -11.57 -14.30
C ASP A 123 17.72 -11.22 -14.36
N HIS A 124 18.20 -10.71 -13.24
CA HIS A 124 19.63 -10.52 -12.99
C HIS A 124 19.93 -10.79 -11.51
N GLU A 125 21.19 -11.02 -11.21
CA GLU A 125 21.65 -11.23 -9.85
C GLU A 125 22.24 -9.95 -9.27
N LEU A 126 21.90 -9.66 -8.03
CA LEU A 126 22.49 -8.63 -7.21
C LEU A 126 23.35 -9.30 -6.13
N ASN A 127 24.65 -9.09 -6.16
CA ASN A 127 25.54 -9.52 -5.10
C ASN A 127 25.48 -8.54 -3.94
N GLY A 128 24.82 -8.92 -2.86
CA GLY A 128 24.84 -8.22 -1.60
C GLY A 128 26.10 -8.55 -0.79
N LYS A 129 26.19 -8.01 0.42
CA LYS A 129 27.31 -8.25 1.32
C LYS A 129 27.31 -9.69 1.88
N ASN A 130 26.12 -10.20 2.21
CA ASN A 130 25.94 -11.49 2.88
C ASN A 130 25.26 -12.53 1.98
N SER A 131 24.56 -12.11 0.92
CA SER A 131 23.75 -12.99 0.07
C SER A 131 23.66 -12.48 -1.35
N THR A 132 23.37 -13.38 -2.28
CA THR A 132 23.02 -13.03 -3.66
C THR A 132 21.51 -13.06 -3.82
N TYR A 133 20.95 -11.98 -4.36
CA TYR A 133 19.51 -11.80 -4.56
C TYR A 133 19.19 -11.87 -6.05
N LYS A 134 18.15 -12.62 -6.39
CA LYS A 134 17.63 -12.65 -7.76
C LYS A 134 16.57 -11.57 -7.90
N ILE A 135 16.79 -10.64 -8.82
CA ILE A 135 15.87 -9.54 -9.14
C ILE A 135 15.23 -9.84 -10.48
N PHE A 136 13.89 -9.77 -10.52
CA PHE A 136 13.10 -9.92 -11.72
C PHE A 136 12.55 -8.56 -12.13
N GLU A 137 12.76 -8.14 -13.38
CA GLU A 137 12.22 -6.91 -13.93
C GLU A 137 11.18 -7.22 -15.00
N ASN A 138 10.01 -6.63 -14.88
CA ASN A 138 9.01 -6.69 -15.92
C ASN A 138 9.38 -5.76 -17.08
N SER A 139 9.42 -6.29 -18.29
CA SER A 139 9.88 -5.56 -19.48
C SER A 139 9.03 -4.33 -19.82
N LYS A 140 7.73 -4.34 -19.45
CA LYS A 140 6.74 -3.29 -19.75
C LYS A 140 6.65 -2.25 -18.64
N SER A 141 6.32 -2.68 -17.43
CA SER A 141 6.11 -1.77 -16.29
C SER A 141 7.39 -1.24 -15.67
N LYS A 142 8.53 -1.88 -15.95
CA LYS A 142 9.83 -1.60 -15.33
C LYS A 142 9.83 -1.78 -13.81
N ILE A 143 8.91 -2.60 -13.34
CA ILE A 143 8.84 -2.97 -11.94
C ILE A 143 9.76 -4.14 -11.69
N GLN A 144 10.51 -4.03 -10.63
CA GLN A 144 11.39 -5.06 -10.14
C GLN A 144 10.77 -5.75 -8.93
N ILE A 145 10.96 -7.06 -8.85
CA ILE A 145 10.49 -7.89 -7.74
C ILE A 145 11.64 -8.79 -7.30
N SER A 146 11.74 -8.99 -5.99
CA SER A 146 12.69 -9.94 -5.41
C SER A 146 12.10 -10.63 -4.19
N LEU A 147 12.26 -11.94 -4.10
CA LEU A 147 12.05 -12.71 -2.90
C LEU A 147 13.37 -12.72 -2.12
N LEU A 148 13.54 -11.75 -1.22
CA LEU A 148 14.76 -11.57 -0.44
C LEU A 148 15.00 -12.76 0.50
N SER A 149 13.92 -13.27 1.08
CA SER A 149 13.87 -14.51 1.82
C SER A 149 12.53 -15.21 1.61
N PRO A 150 12.37 -16.48 2.00
CA PRO A 150 11.05 -17.14 1.94
C PRO A 150 9.95 -16.39 2.67
N LYS A 151 10.29 -15.50 3.61
CA LYS A 151 9.35 -14.72 4.42
C LYS A 151 9.25 -13.25 4.03
N VAL A 152 10.08 -12.75 3.11
CA VAL A 152 10.12 -11.33 2.72
C VAL A 152 10.15 -11.17 1.21
N LEU A 153 9.11 -10.55 0.67
CA LEU A 153 8.95 -10.26 -0.74
C LEU A 153 8.90 -8.74 -0.96
N CYS A 154 9.66 -8.24 -1.91
CA CYS A 154 9.75 -6.81 -2.21
C CYS A 154 9.44 -6.51 -3.66
N ALA A 155 8.84 -5.33 -3.90
CA ALA A 155 8.67 -4.78 -5.24
C ALA A 155 8.87 -3.26 -5.24
N SER A 156 9.49 -2.76 -6.30
CA SER A 156 9.77 -1.34 -6.52
C SER A 156 10.25 -1.15 -7.97
N LYS A 157 10.38 0.07 -8.42
CA LYS A 157 11.20 0.36 -9.62
C LYS A 157 12.70 0.24 -9.34
N ASN A 158 13.09 0.20 -8.09
CA ASN A 158 14.47 0.01 -7.65
C ASN A 158 14.48 -0.89 -6.40
N VAL A 159 14.36 -2.19 -6.61
CA VAL A 159 14.39 -3.20 -5.53
C VAL A 159 15.78 -3.32 -4.92
N THR A 160 16.85 -2.94 -5.64
CA THR A 160 18.22 -2.98 -5.13
C THR A 160 18.36 -2.30 -3.77
N ARG A 161 17.73 -1.14 -3.58
CA ARG A 161 17.75 -0.43 -2.30
C ARG A 161 17.11 -1.26 -1.17
N LEU A 162 15.96 -1.90 -1.44
CA LEU A 162 15.28 -2.75 -0.46
C LEU A 162 16.11 -4.00 -0.14
N ALA A 163 16.76 -4.58 -1.15
CA ALA A 163 17.64 -5.72 -0.97
C ALA A 163 18.89 -5.36 -0.15
N CYS A 164 19.50 -4.20 -0.39
CA CYS A 164 20.62 -3.71 0.43
C CYS A 164 20.19 -3.50 1.89
N ALA A 165 19.04 -2.86 2.13
CA ALA A 165 18.51 -2.66 3.48
C ALA A 165 18.24 -4.00 4.19
N PHE A 166 17.75 -5.02 3.46
CA PHE A 166 17.57 -6.36 3.99
C PHE A 166 18.90 -7.04 4.33
N ASP A 167 19.90 -6.91 3.45
CA ASP A 167 21.22 -7.51 3.60
C ASP A 167 22.00 -6.89 4.79
N GLU A 168 21.74 -5.61 5.08
CA GLU A 168 22.27 -4.90 6.24
C GLU A 168 21.51 -5.19 7.53
N LEU A 169 20.46 -6.03 7.49
CA LEU A 169 19.58 -6.33 8.62
C LEU A 169 19.02 -5.05 9.26
N LYS A 170 18.55 -4.12 8.43
CA LYS A 170 18.05 -2.83 8.90
C LYS A 170 16.97 -3.01 9.96
N GLU A 171 17.19 -2.40 11.11
CA GLU A 171 16.23 -2.34 12.19
C GLU A 171 15.15 -1.29 11.93
N LEU A 172 14.00 -1.46 12.56
CA LEU A 172 12.91 -0.50 12.48
C LEU A 172 13.21 0.69 13.39
N ASP A 173 13.40 1.87 12.79
CA ASP A 173 13.59 3.11 13.53
C ASP A 173 12.33 3.45 14.34
N SER A 174 12.49 3.96 15.57
CA SER A 174 11.40 4.50 16.38
C SER A 174 10.99 5.88 15.85
N THR A 175 10.22 5.87 14.78
CA THR A 175 9.61 7.08 14.20
C THR A 175 8.09 7.00 14.34
N GLU A 176 7.45 8.15 14.42
CA GLU A 176 6.00 8.24 14.62
C GLU A 176 5.20 7.46 13.55
N TYR A 177 5.62 7.51 12.28
CA TYR A 177 4.96 6.75 11.22
C TYR A 177 5.19 5.24 11.37
N ASN A 178 6.39 4.81 11.78
CA ASN A 178 6.67 3.40 12.03
C ASN A 178 5.85 2.89 13.23
N GLU A 179 5.80 3.63 14.32
CA GLU A 179 5.00 3.29 15.49
C GLU A 179 3.51 3.18 15.16
N TRP A 180 3.01 4.06 14.28
CA TRP A 180 1.61 4.01 13.85
C TRP A 180 1.30 2.82 12.96
N VAL A 181 2.06 2.60 11.88
CA VAL A 181 1.75 1.57 10.89
C VAL A 181 2.20 0.17 11.30
N SER A 182 3.06 0.02 12.32
CA SER A 182 3.48 -1.26 12.87
C SER A 182 2.58 -1.79 14.00
N GLN A 183 1.53 -1.06 14.38
CA GLN A 183 0.61 -1.52 15.40
C GLN A 183 0.05 -2.89 15.02
N ASP A 184 0.00 -3.80 16.00
CA ASP A 184 -0.65 -5.10 15.83
C ASP A 184 -2.17 -4.87 15.76
N SER A 185 -2.66 -4.81 14.55
CA SER A 185 -4.05 -4.50 14.24
C SER A 185 -4.47 -5.27 12.99
N ASN A 186 -5.73 -5.67 12.97
CA ASN A 186 -6.37 -6.22 11.78
C ASN A 186 -6.85 -5.14 10.81
N ASP A 187 -6.57 -3.89 11.09
CA ASP A 187 -7.06 -2.75 10.33
C ASP A 187 -6.02 -2.27 9.31
N ILE A 188 -6.48 -1.67 8.23
CA ILE A 188 -5.59 -0.96 7.32
C ILE A 188 -5.16 0.33 8.01
N LEU A 189 -3.85 0.49 8.21
CA LEU A 189 -3.27 1.68 8.82
C LEU A 189 -2.49 2.47 7.77
N PHE A 190 -2.61 3.80 7.81
CA PHE A 190 -1.79 4.66 6.97
C PHE A 190 -1.34 5.92 7.71
N PHE A 191 -0.21 6.44 7.29
CA PHE A 191 0.37 7.66 7.83
C PHE A 191 0.84 8.57 6.68
N ILE A 192 0.50 9.85 6.75
CA ILE A 192 0.92 10.85 5.76
C ILE A 192 1.80 11.88 6.44
N THR A 193 3.08 11.95 6.05
CA THR A 193 4.08 12.82 6.70
C THR A 193 4.00 14.28 6.25
N ARG A 194 3.38 14.57 5.11
CA ARG A 194 3.26 15.92 4.53
C ARG A 194 1.88 16.12 3.90
N PRO A 195 0.84 16.19 4.75
CA PRO A 195 -0.53 16.03 4.30
C PRO A 195 -1.09 17.20 3.48
N GLY A 196 -0.50 18.39 3.51
CA GLY A 196 -1.10 19.59 2.92
C GLY A 196 -1.54 19.48 1.44
N GLN A 197 -0.85 18.69 0.63
CA GLN A 197 -1.22 18.46 -0.76
C GLN A 197 -2.29 17.37 -0.92
N TYR A 198 -2.22 16.34 -0.09
CA TYR A 198 -3.19 15.23 -0.08
C TYR A 198 -4.53 15.67 0.49
N LEU A 199 -4.51 16.47 1.56
CA LEU A 199 -5.74 17.05 2.13
C LEU A 199 -6.47 17.94 1.13
N ARG A 200 -5.74 18.72 0.33
CA ARG A 200 -6.34 19.53 -0.73
C ARG A 200 -7.08 18.67 -1.76
N ALA A 201 -6.48 17.56 -2.19
CA ALA A 201 -7.11 16.62 -3.10
C ALA A 201 -8.28 15.88 -2.45
N PHE A 202 -8.14 15.53 -1.16
CA PHE A 202 -9.13 14.76 -0.42
C PHE A 202 -10.36 15.58 -0.01
N ILE A 203 -10.17 16.86 0.36
CA ILE A 203 -11.24 17.77 0.82
C ILE A 203 -11.86 18.53 -0.36
N GLY A 204 -11.20 18.52 -1.54
CA GLY A 204 -11.67 19.25 -2.72
C GLY A 204 -11.61 20.79 -2.60
N ALA A 205 -10.97 21.31 -1.56
CA ALA A 205 -10.88 22.75 -1.31
C ALA A 205 -9.42 23.25 -1.38
N PRO A 206 -9.18 24.49 -1.86
CA PRO A 206 -7.84 25.08 -1.94
C PRO A 206 -7.33 25.49 -0.54
N ILE A 207 -7.22 24.51 0.36
CA ILE A 207 -6.83 24.76 1.74
C ILE A 207 -5.32 24.74 1.84
N ASN A 208 -4.75 25.85 2.34
CA ASN A 208 -3.35 25.93 2.67
C ASN A 208 -3.17 25.97 4.20
N ILE A 209 -3.70 24.94 4.88
CA ILE A 209 -3.50 24.79 6.31
C ILE A 209 -2.18 24.07 6.55
N ALA A 210 -1.36 24.61 7.42
CA ALA A 210 -0.09 24.01 7.82
C ALA A 210 -0.38 22.77 8.69
N THR A 211 -0.65 21.66 8.01
CA THR A 211 -0.81 20.33 8.62
C THR A 211 0.54 19.66 8.76
N GLU A 212 0.72 18.91 9.82
CA GLU A 212 1.97 18.21 10.15
C GLU A 212 1.92 16.74 9.78
N ALA A 213 0.85 16.06 10.18
CA ALA A 213 0.64 14.64 9.93
C ALA A 213 -0.84 14.30 9.79
N VAL A 214 -1.12 13.21 9.08
CA VAL A 214 -2.41 12.52 9.10
C VAL A 214 -2.18 11.06 9.45
N TYR A 215 -2.91 10.59 10.44
CA TYR A 215 -3.01 9.18 10.83
C TYR A 215 -4.36 8.67 10.35
N GLY A 216 -4.35 7.58 9.65
CA GLY A 216 -5.57 6.98 9.15
C GLY A 216 -5.70 5.52 9.56
N LYS A 217 -6.95 5.14 9.80
CA LYS A 217 -7.32 3.78 10.14
C LYS A 217 -8.59 3.41 9.39
N MET A 218 -8.60 2.26 8.69
CA MET A 218 -9.80 1.71 8.07
C MET A 218 -10.10 0.34 8.67
N ILE A 219 -11.27 0.20 9.26
CA ILE A 219 -11.76 -1.00 9.94
C ILE A 219 -12.80 -1.65 9.04
N TYR A 220 -12.65 -2.94 8.78
CA TYR A 220 -13.71 -3.70 8.10
C TYR A 220 -14.97 -3.74 8.97
N ALA A 221 -16.07 -3.22 8.46
CA ALA A 221 -17.34 -3.06 9.21
C ALA A 221 -18.35 -4.17 8.89
N GLY A 222 -18.02 -5.08 7.95
CA GLY A 222 -18.91 -6.16 7.56
C GLY A 222 -19.66 -5.90 6.26
N ILE A 223 -20.73 -6.66 6.06
CA ILE A 223 -21.57 -6.60 4.86
C ILE A 223 -22.92 -6.01 5.20
N ILE A 224 -23.31 -4.97 4.49
CA ILE A 224 -24.67 -4.37 4.60
C ILE A 224 -25.48 -4.62 3.33
N SER A 225 -26.80 -4.68 3.48
CA SER A 225 -27.70 -4.72 2.31
C SER A 225 -28.06 -3.30 1.90
N LYS A 226 -27.62 -2.88 0.70
CA LYS A 226 -27.93 -1.56 0.12
C LYS A 226 -28.57 -1.74 -1.25
N ASN A 227 -29.81 -1.30 -1.42
CA ASN A 227 -30.57 -1.45 -2.67
C ASN A 227 -30.67 -2.91 -3.16
N GLY A 228 -30.84 -3.86 -2.23
CA GLY A 228 -30.95 -5.29 -2.54
C GLY A 228 -29.62 -5.97 -2.93
N LYS A 229 -28.48 -5.27 -2.78
CA LYS A 229 -27.13 -5.81 -3.01
C LYS A 229 -26.35 -5.85 -1.70
N ASN A 230 -25.60 -6.93 -1.53
CA ASN A 230 -24.65 -7.04 -0.42
C ASN A 230 -23.39 -6.20 -0.75
N VAL A 231 -23.08 -5.25 0.13
CA VAL A 231 -21.93 -4.34 -0.02
C VAL A 231 -21.03 -4.49 1.20
N GLU A 232 -19.78 -4.85 0.98
CA GLU A 232 -18.75 -4.81 2.03
C GLU A 232 -18.44 -3.35 2.36
N THR A 233 -18.34 -3.05 3.66
CA THR A 233 -18.12 -1.69 4.16
C THR A 233 -16.94 -1.62 5.11
N TYR A 234 -16.41 -0.42 5.21
CA TYR A 234 -15.29 -0.03 6.05
C TYR A 234 -15.63 1.24 6.79
N ASN A 235 -15.23 1.34 8.05
CA ASN A 235 -15.28 2.58 8.80
C ASN A 235 -13.88 3.21 8.82
N MET A 236 -13.78 4.44 8.30
CA MET A 236 -12.52 5.18 8.30
C MET A 236 -12.52 6.20 9.43
N THR A 237 -11.40 6.28 10.13
CA THR A 237 -11.07 7.33 11.10
C THR A 237 -9.78 8.00 10.68
N LEU A 238 -9.77 9.33 10.73
CA LEU A 238 -8.59 10.14 10.43
C LEU A 238 -8.26 11.01 11.65
N ARG A 239 -6.98 11.07 12.03
CA ARG A 239 -6.46 12.09 12.94
C ARG A 239 -5.59 13.04 12.16
N VAL A 240 -5.90 14.33 12.22
CA VAL A 240 -5.16 15.37 11.50
C VAL A 240 -4.48 16.26 12.52
N ARG A 241 -3.14 16.28 12.51
CA ARG A 241 -2.34 17.15 13.36
C ARG A 241 -1.90 18.40 12.59
N VAL A 242 -2.13 19.54 13.20
CA VAL A 242 -1.71 20.86 12.69
C VAL A 242 -0.46 21.37 13.43
N ARG A 243 0.28 22.27 12.80
CA ARG A 243 1.50 22.85 13.38
C ARG A 243 1.21 23.91 14.45
N GLU A 244 0.06 24.56 14.40
CA GLU A 244 -0.29 25.66 15.26
C GLU A 244 -1.68 25.49 15.84
N LYS A 245 -1.83 25.63 17.16
CA LYS A 245 -3.10 25.51 17.89
C LYS A 245 -4.24 26.35 17.29
N LYS A 246 -3.94 27.58 16.87
CA LYS A 246 -4.95 28.48 16.26
C LYS A 246 -5.60 27.92 14.98
N LEU A 247 -4.94 26.93 14.29
CA LEU A 247 -5.45 26.33 13.06
C LEU A 247 -6.49 25.24 13.31
N VAL A 248 -6.59 24.71 14.53
CA VAL A 248 -7.51 23.63 14.90
C VAL A 248 -8.95 23.99 14.60
N SER A 249 -9.41 25.18 15.05
CA SER A 249 -10.79 25.63 14.84
C SER A 249 -11.13 25.84 13.37
N ALA A 250 -10.20 26.44 12.60
CA ALA A 250 -10.39 26.64 11.16
C ALA A 250 -10.47 25.29 10.42
N LEU A 251 -9.57 24.38 10.74
CA LEU A 251 -9.56 23.03 10.15
C LEU A 251 -10.81 22.25 10.54
N LYS A 252 -11.28 22.35 11.81
CA LYS A 252 -12.53 21.74 12.26
C LYS A 252 -13.70 22.19 11.41
N SER A 253 -13.85 23.50 11.19
CA SER A 253 -14.96 24.06 10.40
C SER A 253 -14.94 23.55 8.96
N LEU A 254 -13.76 23.50 8.34
CA LEU A 254 -13.60 23.04 6.95
C LEU A 254 -13.90 21.55 6.81
N ILE A 255 -13.36 20.73 7.71
CA ILE A 255 -13.60 19.28 7.70
C ILE A 255 -15.06 18.97 8.00
N SER A 256 -15.68 19.70 8.95
CA SER A 256 -17.10 19.52 9.26
C SER A 256 -18.01 19.87 8.07
N LEU A 257 -17.65 20.84 7.25
CA LEU A 257 -18.37 21.13 6.01
C LEU A 257 -18.23 19.99 4.98
N SER A 258 -17.04 19.42 4.86
CA SER A 258 -16.76 18.39 3.85
C SER A 258 -17.29 17.01 4.25
N PHE A 259 -17.10 16.60 5.50
CA PHE A 259 -17.46 15.27 6.00
C PHE A 259 -18.75 15.23 6.81
N GLY A 260 -19.19 16.36 7.38
CA GLY A 260 -20.45 16.43 8.11
C GLY A 260 -21.65 16.10 7.26
N MET A 261 -21.64 16.47 5.98
CA MET A 261 -22.67 16.07 5.00
C MET A 261 -22.65 14.56 4.68
N ALA A 262 -21.53 13.89 4.93
CA ALA A 262 -21.35 12.44 4.77
C ALA A 262 -21.57 11.66 6.08
N GLY A 263 -22.07 12.30 7.15
CA GLY A 263 -22.31 11.66 8.45
C GLY A 263 -21.08 11.56 9.35
N GLY A 264 -19.94 12.12 8.96
CA GLY A 264 -18.72 12.11 9.76
C GLY A 264 -18.80 12.99 11.00
N ASN A 265 -18.27 12.50 12.13
CA ASN A 265 -18.16 13.25 13.38
C ASN A 265 -16.75 13.84 13.50
N VAL A 266 -16.64 15.16 13.82
CA VAL A 266 -15.37 15.87 13.94
C VAL A 266 -15.17 16.35 15.37
N VAL A 267 -14.17 15.79 16.05
CA VAL A 267 -13.85 16.07 17.46
C VAL A 267 -12.45 16.65 17.57
N VAL A 268 -12.27 17.62 18.45
CA VAL A 268 -10.95 18.08 18.87
C VAL A 268 -10.45 17.16 19.97
N ILE A 269 -9.33 16.46 19.74
CA ILE A 269 -8.73 15.53 20.71
C ILE A 269 -7.82 16.29 21.66
N ASP A 270 -7.00 17.17 21.11
CA ASP A 270 -6.05 18.00 21.86
C ASP A 270 -5.85 19.35 21.16
N ASP A 271 -4.93 20.15 21.70
CA ASP A 271 -4.62 21.50 21.21
C ASP A 271 -4.15 21.57 19.74
N TYR A 272 -3.74 20.44 19.16
CA TYR A 272 -3.15 20.37 17.81
C TYR A 272 -3.82 19.33 16.92
N THR A 273 -4.70 18.48 17.46
CA THR A 273 -5.20 17.30 16.77
C THR A 273 -6.72 17.26 16.69
N LEU A 274 -7.21 17.01 15.50
CA LEU A 274 -8.61 16.70 15.21
C LEU A 274 -8.77 15.23 14.88
N GLU A 275 -9.87 14.63 15.30
CA GLU A 275 -10.30 13.32 14.82
C GLU A 275 -11.58 13.45 13.99
N VAL A 276 -11.59 12.79 12.86
CA VAL A 276 -12.77 12.61 12.01
C VAL A 276 -13.11 11.12 12.03
N SER A 277 -14.28 10.77 12.52
CA SER A 277 -14.74 9.38 12.62
C SER A 277 -16.11 9.21 12.00
N GLY A 278 -16.58 7.97 11.85
CA GLY A 278 -17.88 7.67 11.27
C GLY A 278 -17.94 7.83 9.75
N ILE A 279 -16.80 7.86 9.06
CA ILE A 279 -16.76 7.88 7.61
C ILE A 279 -16.97 6.45 7.12
N GLU A 280 -18.18 6.14 6.66
CA GLU A 280 -18.48 4.84 6.05
C GLU A 280 -18.07 4.84 4.58
N LEU A 281 -17.28 3.85 4.19
CA LEU A 281 -16.82 3.61 2.81
C LEU A 281 -17.26 2.22 2.37
N SER A 282 -17.79 2.12 1.15
CA SER A 282 -17.93 0.81 0.50
C SER A 282 -16.57 0.27 0.09
N LYS A 283 -16.44 -1.04 -0.09
CA LYS A 283 -15.22 -1.67 -0.60
C LYS A 283 -14.74 -1.01 -1.90
N ASN A 284 -15.65 -0.72 -2.83
CA ASN A 284 -15.31 -0.05 -4.09
C ASN A 284 -14.71 1.34 -3.87
N GLN A 285 -15.20 2.10 -2.88
CA GLN A 285 -14.61 3.40 -2.54
C GLN A 285 -13.20 3.24 -1.94
N VAL A 286 -12.98 2.20 -1.13
CA VAL A 286 -11.65 1.88 -0.61
C VAL A 286 -10.73 1.46 -1.77
N GLU A 287 -11.17 0.61 -2.68
CA GLU A 287 -10.43 0.26 -3.90
C GLU A 287 -10.05 1.51 -4.71
N ASP A 288 -11.00 2.42 -4.89
CA ASP A 288 -10.78 3.69 -5.59
C ASP A 288 -9.70 4.55 -4.90
N LEU A 289 -9.67 4.60 -3.57
CA LEU A 289 -8.60 5.31 -2.84
C LEU A 289 -7.21 4.72 -3.14
N PHE A 290 -7.10 3.39 -3.28
CA PHE A 290 -5.86 2.73 -3.65
C PHE A 290 -5.50 2.88 -5.14
N LEU A 291 -6.47 3.00 -6.01
CA LEU A 291 -6.28 3.06 -7.46
C LEU A 291 -6.17 4.50 -8.01
N ARG A 292 -6.52 5.50 -7.21
CA ARG A 292 -6.41 6.91 -7.61
C ARG A 292 -5.04 7.49 -7.29
N ASP A 293 -4.56 8.34 -8.16
CA ASP A 293 -3.44 9.21 -7.83
C ASP A 293 -3.85 10.15 -6.69
N PRO A 294 -3.16 10.11 -5.54
CA PRO A 294 -3.60 10.85 -4.35
C PRO A 294 -3.52 12.38 -4.48
N ILE A 295 -2.98 12.89 -5.57
CA ILE A 295 -2.86 14.33 -5.83
C ILE A 295 -3.75 14.78 -6.97
N THR A 296 -3.78 14.04 -8.07
CA THR A 296 -4.61 14.39 -9.22
C THR A 296 -6.04 13.87 -9.11
N GLY A 297 -6.27 12.91 -8.20
CA GLY A 297 -7.54 12.20 -8.04
C GLY A 297 -7.89 11.27 -9.20
N LYS A 298 -7.03 11.17 -10.21
CA LYS A 298 -7.28 10.37 -11.41
C LYS A 298 -7.14 8.89 -11.10
N LYS A 299 -8.11 8.10 -11.54
CA LYS A 299 -8.09 6.64 -11.45
C LYS A 299 -7.39 6.04 -12.66
N TYR A 300 -6.58 5.03 -12.43
CA TYR A 300 -5.88 4.31 -13.48
C TYR A 300 -6.12 2.81 -13.33
N VAL A 301 -6.35 2.15 -14.46
CA VAL A 301 -6.46 0.69 -14.54
C VAL A 301 -5.53 0.16 -15.61
N VAL A 302 -5.12 -1.08 -15.48
CA VAL A 302 -4.33 -1.79 -16.49
C VAL A 302 -5.29 -2.54 -17.40
N VAL A 303 -5.25 -2.21 -18.71
CA VAL A 303 -5.99 -2.92 -19.74
C VAL A 303 -4.98 -3.40 -20.78
N GLY A 304 -4.78 -4.70 -20.86
CA GLY A 304 -3.71 -5.29 -21.65
C GLY A 304 -2.33 -4.75 -21.24
N ASP A 305 -1.63 -4.12 -22.17
CA ASP A 305 -0.29 -3.57 -21.98
C ASP A 305 -0.28 -2.08 -21.59
N GLU A 306 -1.44 -1.45 -21.51
CA GLU A 306 -1.57 0.00 -21.29
C GLU A 306 -2.14 0.30 -19.91
N VAL A 307 -1.62 1.37 -19.30
CA VAL A 307 -2.23 2.01 -18.13
C VAL A 307 -3.16 3.10 -18.63
N ILE A 308 -4.45 2.88 -18.49
CA ILE A 308 -5.50 3.76 -18.99
C ILE A 308 -6.05 4.60 -17.85
N GLU A 309 -6.16 5.92 -18.06
CA GLU A 309 -6.92 6.80 -17.18
C GLU A 309 -8.42 6.48 -17.35
N VAL A 310 -9.08 6.09 -16.28
CA VAL A 310 -10.54 5.91 -16.26
C VAL A 310 -11.16 7.30 -16.27
N LYS A 311 -11.86 7.63 -17.33
CA LYS A 311 -12.71 8.84 -17.39
C LYS A 311 -14.02 8.51 -16.69
N GLU A 312 -14.33 9.25 -15.64
CA GLU A 312 -15.63 9.20 -14.96
C GLU A 312 -16.72 9.86 -15.78
#